data_25cfe6028400a5e3f5cb00ff2f10ed17
#
_entry.id   25cfe6028400a5e3f5cb00ff2f10ed17
#
_cell.length_a   1.000
_cell.length_b   1.000
_cell.length_c   1.000
_cell.angle_alpha   90.00
_cell.angle_beta   90.00
_cell.angle_gamma   90.00
#
_symmetry.space_group_name_H-M   'P 1'
#
loop_
_entity.id
_entity.type
_entity.pdbx_description
1 polymer ?
#
loop_
_entity_poly.entity_id
_entity_poly.type
_entity_poly.pdbx_seq_one_letter_code
_entity_poly.pdbx_strand_id
1 'polypeptide(L)'
;MKTNFLKVTVVLGLIIVGLVLGGCGESRSQFAGTYKSVEPFGGKDYIDLDLQENGKGTWVLAGKTVEFTWVVNDGKIFIYTKPGAIIVVTPTEGGKMLSADMTGDWHPGCPPGSCVAFKRVKDGG
;
A
#
# COMPACT_ATOMS: atom_id res chain seq x y z
N MET A 1 -30.10 39.11 3.36
CA MET A 1 -28.68 39.25 3.05
C MET A 1 -27.76 38.64 4.11
N LYS A 2 -27.93 39.00 5.37
CA LYS A 2 -27.12 38.45 6.46
C LYS A 2 -27.22 36.93 6.56
N THR A 3 -28.40 36.39 6.33
CA THR A 3 -28.63 34.95 6.41
C THR A 3 -27.83 34.19 5.36
N ASN A 4 -27.74 34.72 4.14
CA ASN A 4 -27.00 34.09 3.05
C ASN A 4 -25.47 34.10 3.34
N PHE A 5 -25.02 35.19 3.93
CA PHE A 5 -23.62 35.32 4.31
C PHE A 5 -23.22 34.27 5.36
N LEU A 6 -24.05 34.07 6.36
CA LEU A 6 -23.82 33.08 7.38
C LEU A 6 -23.82 31.67 6.83
N LYS A 7 -24.69 31.35 5.89
CA LYS A 7 -24.73 30.05 5.23
C LYS A 7 -23.45 29.78 4.48
N VAL A 8 -22.92 30.76 3.76
CA VAL A 8 -21.68 30.63 3.02
C VAL A 8 -20.52 30.35 3.98
N THR A 9 -20.45 31.05 5.09
CA THR A 9 -19.41 30.85 6.07
C THR A 9 -19.43 29.44 6.65
N VAL A 10 -20.61 28.91 6.96
CA VAL A 10 -20.74 27.55 7.49
C VAL A 10 -20.30 26.51 6.48
N VAL A 11 -20.66 26.68 5.22
CA VAL A 11 -20.27 25.74 4.15
C VAL A 11 -18.74 25.71 3.99
N LEU A 12 -18.10 26.88 4.01
CA LEU A 12 -16.65 26.96 3.93
C LEU A 12 -15.98 26.27 5.12
N GLY A 13 -16.52 26.45 6.31
CA GLY A 13 -16.00 25.78 7.49
C GLY A 13 -16.06 24.27 7.39
N LEU A 14 -17.15 23.74 6.89
CA LEU A 14 -17.30 22.29 6.70
C LEU A 14 -16.31 21.73 5.68
N ILE A 15 -16.08 22.46 4.58
CA ILE A 15 -15.11 22.04 3.57
C ILE A 15 -13.71 21.99 4.15
N ILE A 16 -13.30 22.97 4.94
CA ILE A 16 -12.00 23.01 5.59
C ILE A 16 -11.82 21.83 6.53
N VAL A 17 -12.82 21.53 7.35
CA VAL A 17 -12.78 20.39 8.26
C VAL A 17 -12.62 19.08 7.50
N GLY A 18 -13.35 18.92 6.40
CA GLY A 18 -13.24 17.74 5.57
C GLY A 18 -11.86 17.55 4.99
N LEU A 19 -11.23 18.63 4.55
CA LEU A 19 -9.85 18.58 4.01
C LEU A 19 -8.84 18.19 5.09
N VAL A 20 -8.98 18.73 6.30
CA VAL A 20 -8.10 18.36 7.41
C VAL A 20 -8.20 16.88 7.74
N LEU A 21 -9.42 16.36 7.83
CA LEU A 21 -9.63 14.94 8.10
C LEU A 21 -9.10 14.06 6.97
N GLY A 22 -9.27 14.47 5.72
CA GLY A 22 -8.74 13.76 4.58
C GLY A 22 -7.22 13.79 4.49
N GLY A 23 -6.58 14.78 5.12
CA GLY A 23 -5.13 14.90 5.13
C GLY A 23 -4.45 14.13 6.25
N CYS A 24 -5.20 13.50 7.16
CA CYS A 24 -4.64 12.75 8.29
C CYS A 24 -4.29 11.33 7.87
N GLY A 25 -3.04 11.09 7.48
CA GLY A 25 -2.55 9.79 7.07
C GLY A 25 -2.66 9.57 5.56
N GLU A 26 -1.90 8.64 5.07
CA GLU A 26 -1.86 8.32 3.66
C GLU A 26 -2.93 7.28 3.31
N SER A 27 -3.54 7.44 2.15
CA SER A 27 -4.63 6.58 1.70
C SER A 27 -4.11 5.24 1.20
N ARG A 28 -4.69 4.16 1.69
CA ARG A 28 -4.42 2.82 1.18
C ARG A 28 -5.02 2.59 -0.21
N SER A 29 -6.07 3.33 -0.56
CA SER A 29 -6.78 3.12 -1.83
C SER A 29 -5.87 3.25 -3.05
N GLN A 30 -4.87 4.12 -2.96
CA GLN A 30 -3.91 4.32 -4.04
C GLN A 30 -3.15 3.05 -4.38
N PHE A 31 -2.85 2.22 -3.39
CA PHE A 31 -2.04 1.02 -3.55
C PHE A 31 -2.83 -0.28 -3.40
N ALA A 32 -4.10 -0.21 -3.04
CA ALA A 32 -4.94 -1.40 -2.95
C ALA A 32 -5.08 -2.04 -4.32
N GLY A 33 -4.99 -3.36 -4.37
CA GLY A 33 -5.08 -4.09 -5.61
C GLY A 33 -4.36 -5.43 -5.53
N THR A 34 -4.33 -6.13 -6.65
CA THR A 34 -3.66 -7.42 -6.77
C THR A 34 -2.39 -7.24 -7.58
N TYR A 35 -1.31 -7.81 -7.09
CA TYR A 35 0.02 -7.71 -7.71
C TYR A 35 0.59 -9.10 -7.89
N LYS A 36 1.48 -9.24 -8.86
CA LYS A 36 2.18 -10.50 -9.11
C LYS A 36 3.67 -10.21 -9.27
N SER A 37 4.51 -11.07 -8.72
CA SER A 37 5.95 -10.92 -8.90
C SER A 37 6.30 -10.97 -10.38
N VAL A 38 7.25 -10.12 -10.79
CA VAL A 38 7.67 -10.04 -12.19
C VAL A 38 8.37 -11.33 -12.61
N GLU A 39 9.12 -11.92 -11.68
CA GLU A 39 9.83 -13.17 -11.90
C GLU A 39 9.44 -14.19 -10.83
N PRO A 40 9.56 -15.49 -11.12
CA PRO A 40 9.31 -16.51 -10.10
C PRO A 40 10.29 -16.37 -8.95
N PHE A 41 9.77 -16.47 -7.73
CA PHE A 41 10.59 -16.43 -6.54
C PHE A 41 11.34 -17.76 -6.39
N GLY A 42 12.66 -17.67 -6.28
CA GLY A 42 13.48 -18.88 -6.22
C GLY A 42 13.49 -19.70 -7.52
N GLY A 43 13.07 -19.09 -8.63
CA GLY A 43 13.04 -19.74 -9.93
C GLY A 43 11.91 -20.76 -10.13
N LYS A 44 10.95 -20.83 -9.19
CA LYS A 44 9.89 -21.82 -9.22
C LYS A 44 8.49 -21.23 -9.37
N ASP A 45 8.04 -20.48 -8.38
CA ASP A 45 6.65 -20.02 -8.30
C ASP A 45 6.58 -18.51 -8.20
N TYR A 46 5.59 -17.93 -8.85
CA TYR A 46 5.30 -16.50 -8.72
C TYR A 46 4.62 -16.23 -7.39
N ILE A 47 4.81 -15.03 -6.88
CA ILE A 47 4.14 -14.57 -5.66
C ILE A 47 2.93 -13.75 -6.08
N ASP A 48 1.77 -14.06 -5.51
CA ASP A 48 0.57 -13.25 -5.65
C ASP A 48 0.38 -12.44 -4.38
N LEU A 49 0.29 -11.12 -4.52
CA LEU A 49 0.14 -10.18 -3.41
C LEU A 49 -1.18 -9.46 -3.56
N ASP A 50 -2.01 -9.51 -2.54
CA ASP A 50 -3.28 -8.80 -2.51
C ASP A 50 -3.28 -7.79 -1.37
N LEU A 51 -3.50 -6.52 -1.70
CA LEU A 51 -3.58 -5.42 -0.75
C LEU A 51 -5.01 -4.88 -0.74
N GLN A 52 -5.71 -5.03 0.37
CA GLN A 52 -7.09 -4.57 0.53
C GLN A 52 -7.12 -3.20 1.20
N GLU A 53 -8.08 -2.37 0.83
CA GLU A 53 -8.21 -1.02 1.39
C GLU A 53 -8.42 -1.01 2.90
N ASN A 54 -8.97 -2.08 3.46
CA ASN A 54 -9.21 -2.19 4.90
C ASN A 54 -7.94 -2.41 5.72
N GLY A 55 -6.78 -2.47 5.07
CA GLY A 55 -5.50 -2.67 5.75
C GLY A 55 -5.13 -4.14 5.95
N LYS A 56 -5.90 -5.05 5.39
CA LYS A 56 -5.58 -6.47 5.39
C LYS A 56 -5.00 -6.87 4.04
N GLY A 57 -4.29 -7.96 3.99
CA GLY A 57 -3.78 -8.47 2.73
C GLY A 57 -3.35 -9.91 2.84
N THR A 58 -3.01 -10.48 1.69
CA THR A 58 -2.54 -11.86 1.59
C THR A 58 -1.35 -11.96 0.65
N TRP A 59 -0.52 -12.91 0.93
CA TRP A 59 0.66 -13.26 0.16
C TRP A 59 0.59 -14.74 -0.14
N VAL A 60 0.57 -15.10 -1.40
CA VAL A 60 0.46 -16.50 -1.81
C VAL A 60 1.71 -16.92 -2.59
N LEU A 61 2.37 -17.94 -2.11
CA LEU A 61 3.54 -18.53 -2.76
C LEU A 61 3.46 -20.04 -2.66
N ALA A 62 3.52 -20.73 -3.79
CA ALA A 62 3.51 -22.18 -3.84
C ALA A 62 2.30 -22.81 -3.12
N GLY A 63 1.14 -22.18 -3.24
CA GLY A 63 -0.08 -22.65 -2.60
C GLY A 63 -0.21 -22.34 -1.13
N LYS A 64 0.79 -21.69 -0.53
CA LYS A 64 0.76 -21.28 0.87
C LYS A 64 0.33 -19.82 0.96
N THR A 65 -0.67 -19.55 1.80
CA THR A 65 -1.20 -18.21 1.99
C THR A 65 -0.75 -17.66 3.34
N VAL A 66 -0.19 -16.45 3.32
CA VAL A 66 0.17 -15.72 4.54
C VAL A 66 -0.74 -14.50 4.61
N GLU A 67 -1.44 -14.35 5.72
CA GLU A 67 -2.26 -13.17 5.98
C GLU A 67 -1.44 -12.14 6.74
N PHE A 68 -1.67 -10.86 6.44
CA PHE A 68 -0.95 -9.76 7.07
C PHE A 68 -1.82 -8.52 7.17
N THR A 69 -1.32 -7.52 7.87
CA THR A 69 -1.86 -6.16 7.84
C THR A 69 -0.84 -5.24 7.19
N TRP A 70 -1.31 -4.13 6.65
CA TRP A 70 -0.42 -3.20 5.99
C TRP A 70 -0.86 -1.75 6.19
N VAL A 71 0.09 -0.85 6.16
CA VAL A 71 -0.15 0.60 6.25
C VAL A 71 0.71 1.32 5.23
N VAL A 72 0.33 2.54 4.90
CA VAL A 72 1.13 3.43 4.05
C VAL A 72 1.67 4.54 4.93
N ASN A 73 2.95 4.76 4.87
CA ASN A 73 3.61 5.81 5.63
C ASN A 73 4.79 6.34 4.83
N ASP A 74 4.83 7.66 4.65
CA ASP A 74 5.91 8.34 3.94
C ASP A 74 6.14 7.77 2.53
N GLY A 75 5.05 7.48 1.83
CA GLY A 75 5.09 6.96 0.47
C GLY A 75 5.51 5.51 0.34
N LYS A 76 5.70 4.81 1.46
CA LYS A 76 6.08 3.40 1.48
C LYS A 76 4.99 2.55 2.09
N ILE A 77 4.96 1.29 1.70
CA ILE A 77 4.02 0.31 2.23
C ILE A 77 4.76 -0.57 3.24
N PHE A 78 4.20 -0.67 4.44
CA PHE A 78 4.76 -1.53 5.49
C PHE A 78 3.81 -2.69 5.71
N ILE A 79 4.32 -3.90 5.49
CA ILE A 79 3.55 -5.14 5.67
C ILE A 79 4.00 -5.79 6.97
N TYR A 80 3.03 -6.07 7.84
CA TYR A 80 3.29 -6.69 9.15
C TYR A 80 2.70 -8.09 9.15
N THR A 81 3.58 -9.08 9.24
CA THR A 81 3.16 -10.48 9.32
C THR A 81 3.04 -10.92 10.78
N LYS A 82 2.26 -12.00 11.03
CA LYS A 82 2.05 -12.50 12.39
C LYS A 82 3.32 -12.87 13.15
N PRO A 83 4.35 -13.44 12.52
CA PRO A 83 5.59 -13.72 13.23
C PRO A 83 6.38 -12.49 13.68
N GLY A 84 5.88 -11.29 13.39
CA GLY A 84 6.56 -10.06 13.77
C GLY A 84 7.53 -9.54 12.72
N ALA A 85 7.54 -10.12 11.54
CA ALA A 85 8.36 -9.62 10.44
C ALA A 85 7.71 -8.40 9.80
N ILE A 86 8.56 -7.46 9.39
CA ILE A 86 8.14 -6.26 8.68
C ILE A 86 8.76 -6.30 7.29
N ILE A 87 7.92 -6.21 6.27
CA ILE A 87 8.36 -6.12 4.88
C ILE A 87 8.12 -4.70 4.41
N VAL A 88 9.17 -4.02 3.98
CA VAL A 88 9.05 -2.66 3.45
C VAL A 88 8.92 -2.74 1.94
N VAL A 89 7.86 -2.15 1.42
CA VAL A 89 7.55 -2.17 0.00
C VAL A 89 7.59 -0.74 -0.52
N THR A 90 8.36 -0.51 -1.56
CA THR A 90 8.52 0.80 -2.18
C THR A 90 7.76 0.83 -3.50
N PRO A 91 6.69 1.65 -3.60
CA PRO A 91 5.97 1.82 -4.87
C PRO A 91 6.80 2.63 -5.86
N THR A 92 6.69 2.26 -7.14
CA THR A 92 7.27 3.01 -8.24
C THR A 92 6.21 3.14 -9.34
N GLU A 93 6.43 4.04 -10.28
CA GLU A 93 5.53 4.28 -11.43
C GLU A 93 4.08 4.50 -11.01
N GLY A 94 3.88 5.32 -9.96
CA GLY A 94 2.54 5.65 -9.49
C GLY A 94 1.77 4.49 -8.86
N GLY A 95 2.48 3.48 -8.38
CA GLY A 95 1.88 2.30 -7.76
C GLY A 95 1.64 1.16 -8.73
N LYS A 96 2.06 1.29 -9.98
CA LYS A 96 1.95 0.19 -10.95
C LYS A 96 2.96 -0.91 -10.67
N MET A 97 4.08 -0.56 -10.06
CA MET A 97 5.12 -1.48 -9.66
C MET A 97 5.41 -1.33 -8.18
N LEU A 98 5.76 -2.42 -7.55
CA LEU A 98 6.19 -2.44 -6.15
C LEU A 98 7.52 -3.15 -6.07
N SER A 99 8.37 -2.71 -5.14
CA SER A 99 9.62 -3.39 -4.85
C SER A 99 9.63 -3.74 -3.36
N ALA A 100 9.60 -5.02 -3.05
CA ALA A 100 9.51 -5.52 -1.68
C ALA A 100 10.88 -6.01 -1.19
N ASP A 101 11.33 -5.46 -0.05
CA ASP A 101 12.56 -5.91 0.59
C ASP A 101 12.25 -7.15 1.43
N MET A 102 12.77 -8.28 0.98
CA MET A 102 12.49 -9.58 1.58
C MET A 102 13.52 -9.99 2.64
N THR A 103 14.51 -9.15 2.91
CA THR A 103 15.58 -9.51 3.85
C THR A 103 15.21 -9.28 5.30
N GLY A 104 14.15 -8.51 5.55
CA GLY A 104 13.78 -8.11 6.91
C GLY A 104 14.50 -6.86 7.40
N ASP A 105 15.61 -6.50 6.76
CA ASP A 105 16.35 -5.27 7.01
C ASP A 105 16.22 -4.39 5.78
N TRP A 106 15.57 -3.25 5.92
CA TRP A 106 15.35 -2.37 4.79
C TRP A 106 16.66 -1.79 4.25
N HIS A 107 16.84 -1.92 2.94
CA HIS A 107 18.00 -1.37 2.25
C HIS A 107 17.55 -0.32 1.24
N PRO A 108 18.00 0.92 1.36
CA PRO A 108 17.66 1.94 0.38
C PRO A 108 18.13 1.53 -1.03
N GLY A 109 17.25 1.69 -2.01
CA GLY A 109 17.60 1.40 -3.40
C GLY A 109 17.55 -0.06 -3.79
N CYS A 110 17.12 -0.95 -2.91
CA CYS A 110 16.96 -2.38 -3.21
C CYS A 110 18.16 -2.99 -3.93
N PRO A 111 19.24 -3.30 -3.22
CA PRO A 111 20.39 -3.95 -3.84
C PRO A 111 19.98 -5.24 -4.57
N PRO A 112 20.71 -5.62 -5.63
CA PRO A 112 20.39 -6.84 -6.38
C PRO A 112 20.27 -8.06 -5.49
N GLY A 113 19.19 -8.84 -5.69
CA GLY A 113 18.93 -10.05 -4.91
C GLY A 113 18.25 -9.82 -3.57
N SER A 114 18.09 -8.56 -3.14
CA SER A 114 17.45 -8.24 -1.87
C SER A 114 15.97 -7.97 -1.98
N CYS A 115 15.50 -7.53 -3.14
CA CYS A 115 14.12 -7.12 -3.34
C CYS A 115 13.44 -7.91 -4.44
N VAL A 116 12.13 -8.09 -4.27
CA VAL A 116 11.28 -8.72 -5.27
C VAL A 116 10.40 -7.64 -5.90
N ALA A 117 10.41 -7.57 -7.22
CA ALA A 117 9.58 -6.63 -7.96
C ALA A 117 8.21 -7.25 -8.22
N PHE A 118 7.16 -6.44 -8.02
CA PHE A 118 5.79 -6.83 -8.27
C PHE A 118 5.16 -5.89 -9.29
N LYS A 119 4.31 -6.45 -10.12
CA LYS A 119 3.56 -5.72 -11.13
C LYS A 119 2.08 -5.75 -10.75
N ARG A 120 1.41 -4.60 -10.82
CA ARG A 120 -0.03 -4.54 -10.56
C ARG A 120 -0.77 -5.24 -11.68
N VAL A 121 -1.63 -6.19 -11.34
CA VAL A 121 -2.43 -6.93 -12.31
C VAL A 121 -3.92 -6.59 -12.23
N LYS A 122 -4.36 -6.02 -11.10
CA LYS A 122 -5.74 -5.60 -10.93
C LYS A 122 -5.83 -4.51 -9.87
N ASP A 123 -6.61 -3.46 -10.15
CA ASP A 123 -6.88 -2.43 -9.17
C ASP A 123 -7.81 -2.96 -8.08
N GLY A 124 -7.59 -2.46 -6.85
CA GLY A 124 -8.46 -2.76 -5.74
C GLY A 124 -9.78 -2.00 -5.87
N GLY A 125 -10.82 -2.56 -5.33
CA GLY A 125 -12.07 -1.82 -5.33
C GLY A 125 -13.31 -2.61 -5.30
#